data_f5ba83203943b148bab40e4d3a3fc50d
#
_entry.id   f5ba83203943b148bab40e4d3a3fc50d
#
_cell.length_a   1.000
_cell.length_b   1.000
_cell.length_c   1.000
_cell.angle_alpha   90.00
_cell.angle_beta   90.00
_cell.angle_gamma   90.00
#
_symmetry.space_group_name_H-M   'P 1'
#
loop_
_entity.id
_entity.type
_entity.pdbx_description
1 polymer ?
#
loop_
_entity_poly.entity_id
_entity_poly.type
_entity_poly.pdbx_seq_one_letter_code
_entity_poly.pdbx_strand_id
1 'polypeptide(L)'
;AFIMLAYMLSMYSNKALNIAIFAGSIVVFAGSLWLVRSQTTVGDTSYMRAMIPHHSIAIMTSSRANIEDARVRKLADEIIFAQDKEIAEMRYLVDDIDARGVQSELDEKPNEPKEIVSLEEALSTANVAILDPGFLKEAEIAKALPDGPVCSFSYTSDSDPVFVTGVAPEGTAGIVKLSGDLVGVDMTDTPDLARGFETTSDGMTIKIQSPSGDALNASGATQEADMILELDAGLSAGYRGFYRCAA
;
A
#
# COMPACT_ATOMS: atom_id res chain seq x y z
N ALA A 1 13.82 33.17 6.53
CA ALA A 1 13.07 34.24 7.17
C ALA A 1 13.90 34.91 8.30
N PHE A 2 14.44 34.18 9.30
CA PHE A 2 15.15 34.76 10.46
C PHE A 2 16.42 35.53 10.10
N ILE A 3 17.24 34.99 9.17
CA ILE A 3 18.43 35.67 8.65
C ILE A 3 18.06 36.98 7.95
N MET A 4 16.96 36.96 7.16
CA MET A 4 16.46 38.20 6.53
C MET A 4 16.03 39.24 7.55
N LEU A 5 15.32 38.84 8.61
CA LEU A 5 14.94 39.75 9.70
C LEU A 5 16.14 40.39 10.41
N ALA A 6 17.23 39.65 10.59
CA ALA A 6 18.46 40.19 11.13
C ALA A 6 19.07 41.27 10.22
N TYR A 7 19.00 41.12 8.91
CA TYR A 7 19.46 42.14 7.96
C TYR A 7 18.51 43.35 7.86
N MET A 8 17.25 43.22 8.29
CA MET A 8 16.24 44.27 8.26
C MET A 8 16.18 45.10 9.54
N LEU A 9 17.05 44.90 10.51
CA LEU A 9 17.10 45.66 11.80
C LEU A 9 17.16 47.18 11.59
N SER A 10 17.80 47.64 10.54
CA SER A 10 17.89 49.09 10.19
C SER A 10 16.59 49.68 9.66
N MET A 11 15.63 48.84 9.29
CA MET A 11 14.35 49.25 8.70
C MET A 11 13.33 49.74 9.75
N TYR A 12 13.50 49.32 11.01
CA TYR A 12 12.63 49.73 12.09
C TYR A 12 13.36 50.63 13.08
N SER A 13 12.95 51.87 13.21
CA SER A 13 13.54 52.83 14.12
C SER A 13 13.20 52.57 15.60
N ASN A 14 12.17 51.73 15.86
CA ASN A 14 11.73 51.40 17.20
C ASN A 14 12.47 50.15 17.75
N LYS A 15 13.34 50.39 18.70
CA LYS A 15 14.14 49.32 19.35
C LYS A 15 13.28 48.25 20.04
N ALA A 16 12.14 48.62 20.66
CA ALA A 16 11.25 47.69 21.29
C ALA A 16 10.60 46.74 20.29
N LEU A 17 10.22 47.24 19.15
CA LEU A 17 9.66 46.45 18.02
C LEU A 17 10.71 45.45 17.51
N ASN A 18 11.94 45.87 17.32
CA ASN A 18 13.03 44.97 16.90
C ASN A 18 13.27 43.83 17.91
N ILE A 19 13.31 44.14 19.20
CA ILE A 19 13.45 43.13 20.27
C ILE A 19 12.27 42.18 20.25
N ALA A 20 11.02 42.67 20.10
CA ALA A 20 9.84 41.82 20.04
C ALA A 20 9.85 40.89 18.85
N ILE A 21 10.29 41.36 17.68
CA ILE A 21 10.42 40.54 16.45
C ILE A 21 11.47 39.44 16.68
N PHE A 22 12.63 39.77 17.25
CA PHE A 22 13.67 38.79 17.53
C PHE A 22 13.22 37.75 18.55
N ALA A 23 12.68 38.18 19.70
CA ALA A 23 12.22 37.26 20.71
C ALA A 23 11.09 36.36 20.21
N GLY A 24 10.11 36.94 19.49
CA GLY A 24 9.03 36.18 18.86
C GLY A 24 9.56 35.18 17.84
N SER A 25 10.55 35.56 17.05
CA SER A 25 11.20 34.69 16.06
C SER A 25 11.89 33.50 16.72
N ILE A 26 12.62 33.72 17.83
CA ILE A 26 13.28 32.65 18.58
C ILE A 26 12.25 31.69 19.17
N VAL A 27 11.17 32.20 19.76
CA VAL A 27 10.11 31.39 20.34
C VAL A 27 9.43 30.52 19.28
N VAL A 28 9.06 31.12 18.12
CA VAL A 28 8.45 30.38 17.01
C VAL A 28 9.41 29.32 16.47
N PHE A 29 10.70 29.65 16.31
CA PHE A 29 11.69 28.68 15.84
C PHE A 29 11.87 27.52 16.81
N ALA A 30 12.06 27.82 18.09
CA ALA A 30 12.25 26.80 19.12
C ALA A 30 10.99 25.93 19.28
N GLY A 31 9.81 26.54 19.27
CA GLY A 31 8.53 25.82 19.30
C GLY A 31 8.32 24.92 18.08
N SER A 32 8.60 25.43 16.89
CA SER A 32 8.52 24.63 15.65
C SER A 32 9.51 23.47 15.65
N LEU A 33 10.76 23.72 16.09
CA LEU A 33 11.78 22.67 16.19
C LEU A 33 11.39 21.60 17.22
N TRP A 34 10.82 22.03 18.35
CA TRP A 34 10.32 21.10 19.36
C TRP A 34 9.17 20.25 18.82
N LEU A 35 8.18 20.84 18.14
CA LEU A 35 7.07 20.11 17.52
C LEU A 35 7.55 19.08 16.50
N VAL A 36 8.49 19.47 15.62
CA VAL A 36 9.06 18.56 14.63
C VAL A 36 9.84 17.42 15.28
N ARG A 37 10.58 17.68 16.36
CA ARG A 37 11.38 16.63 17.03
C ARG A 37 10.56 15.74 17.97
N SER A 38 9.58 16.29 18.65
CA SER A 38 8.73 15.52 19.57
C SER A 38 7.68 14.67 18.88
N GLN A 39 7.31 15.01 17.64
CA GLN A 39 6.24 14.36 16.86
C GLN A 39 4.88 14.30 17.60
N THR A 40 4.69 15.12 18.63
CA THR A 40 3.48 15.10 19.50
C THR A 40 2.17 15.36 18.77
N THR A 41 2.23 15.96 17.58
CA THR A 41 1.05 16.24 16.73
C THR A 41 0.88 15.22 15.60
N VAL A 42 1.76 14.21 15.52
CA VAL A 42 1.72 13.18 14.49
C VAL A 42 1.10 11.93 15.08
N GLY A 43 -0.14 11.64 14.71
CA GLY A 43 -0.83 10.39 15.02
C GLY A 43 -0.90 9.49 13.80
N ASP A 44 -1.50 8.30 13.93
CA ASP A 44 -1.50 7.23 12.93
C ASP A 44 -1.97 7.69 11.54
N THR A 45 -3.17 8.26 11.46
CA THR A 45 -3.73 8.72 10.17
C THR A 45 -2.98 9.92 9.58
N SER A 46 -2.49 10.85 10.42
CA SER A 46 -1.71 12.00 9.96
C SER A 46 -0.33 11.58 9.45
N TYR A 47 0.29 10.57 10.07
CA TYR A 47 1.52 9.94 9.60
C TYR A 47 1.32 9.35 8.19
N MET A 48 0.32 8.47 8.03
CA MET A 48 0.05 7.83 6.74
C MET A 48 -0.31 8.83 5.65
N ARG A 49 -1.14 9.85 5.96
CA ARG A 49 -1.48 10.91 5.00
C ARG A 49 -0.28 11.74 4.55
N ALA A 50 0.76 11.87 5.37
CA ALA A 50 2.02 12.51 4.99
C ALA A 50 2.93 11.58 4.20
N MET A 51 2.91 10.26 4.49
CA MET A 51 3.76 9.27 3.83
C MET A 51 3.28 8.94 2.42
N ILE A 52 1.97 8.92 2.14
CA ILE A 52 1.43 8.67 0.80
C ILE A 52 2.06 9.56 -0.28
N PRO A 53 2.08 10.92 -0.19
CA PRO A 53 2.75 11.75 -1.19
C PRO A 53 4.26 11.56 -1.21
N HIS A 54 4.89 11.23 -0.07
CA HIS A 54 6.33 10.95 0.00
C HIS A 54 6.68 9.70 -0.84
N HIS A 55 5.91 8.61 -0.70
CA HIS A 55 6.07 7.38 -1.49
C HIS A 55 5.79 7.62 -2.98
N SER A 56 4.78 8.41 -3.31
CA SER A 56 4.49 8.78 -4.70
C SER A 56 5.66 9.51 -5.39
N ILE A 57 6.42 10.32 -4.66
CA ILE A 57 7.65 10.96 -5.18
C ILE A 57 8.71 9.90 -5.49
N ALA A 58 8.87 8.86 -4.65
CA ALA A 58 9.83 7.79 -4.90
C ALA A 58 9.47 6.99 -6.17
N ILE A 59 8.19 6.69 -6.39
CA ILE A 59 7.70 6.05 -7.63
C ILE A 59 8.02 6.93 -8.84
N MET A 60 7.68 8.22 -8.78
CA MET A 60 7.91 9.17 -9.86
C MET A 60 9.41 9.29 -10.20
N THR A 61 10.29 9.37 -9.21
CA THR A 61 11.73 9.48 -9.44
C THR A 61 12.32 8.19 -9.97
N SER A 62 11.92 7.04 -9.45
CA SER A 62 12.39 5.72 -9.88
C SER A 62 11.95 5.38 -11.31
N SER A 63 10.73 5.77 -11.70
CA SER A 63 10.20 5.52 -13.05
C SER A 63 10.79 6.46 -14.12
N ARG A 64 11.12 7.71 -13.77
CA ARG A 64 11.58 8.74 -14.72
C ARG A 64 13.11 8.89 -14.79
N ALA A 65 13.85 8.32 -13.84
CA ALA A 65 15.29 8.41 -13.85
C ALA A 65 15.90 7.68 -15.06
N ASN A 66 16.88 8.29 -15.69
CA ASN A 66 17.64 7.66 -16.78
C ASN A 66 18.67 6.68 -16.20
N ILE A 67 18.23 5.47 -15.85
CA ILE A 67 19.03 4.42 -15.22
C ILE A 67 19.52 3.48 -16.30
N GLU A 68 20.84 3.39 -16.46
CA GLU A 68 21.51 2.55 -17.47
C GLU A 68 22.05 1.24 -16.87
N ASP A 69 22.46 1.23 -15.59
CA ASP A 69 22.92 0.01 -14.91
C ASP A 69 21.72 -0.90 -14.59
N ALA A 70 21.75 -2.12 -15.12
CA ALA A 70 20.66 -3.09 -14.94
C ALA A 70 20.38 -3.45 -13.48
N ARG A 71 21.39 -3.42 -12.61
CA ARG A 71 21.23 -3.69 -11.16
C ARG A 71 20.50 -2.55 -10.46
N VAL A 72 20.83 -1.30 -10.87
CA VAL A 72 20.14 -0.10 -10.37
C VAL A 72 18.71 -0.05 -10.91
N ARG A 73 18.47 -0.45 -12.16
CA ARG A 73 17.12 -0.56 -12.72
C ARG A 73 16.26 -1.57 -11.95
N LYS A 74 16.82 -2.77 -11.68
CA LYS A 74 16.16 -3.78 -10.85
C LYS A 74 15.78 -3.22 -9.46
N LEU A 75 16.71 -2.55 -8.77
CA LEU A 75 16.44 -1.92 -7.48
C LEU A 75 15.34 -0.87 -7.56
N ALA A 76 15.35 -0.04 -8.62
CA ALA A 76 14.32 0.98 -8.82
C ALA A 76 12.93 0.36 -9.09
N ASP A 77 12.85 -0.77 -9.80
CA ASP A 77 11.60 -1.51 -10.01
C ASP A 77 11.06 -2.12 -8.71
N GLU A 78 11.95 -2.64 -7.86
CA GLU A 78 11.60 -3.13 -6.52
C GLU A 78 11.10 -1.99 -5.61
N ILE A 79 11.71 -0.80 -5.69
CA ILE A 79 11.24 0.40 -4.97
C ILE A 79 9.84 0.78 -5.46
N ILE A 80 9.61 0.83 -6.77
CA ILE A 80 8.28 1.16 -7.32
C ILE A 80 7.23 0.20 -6.77
N PHE A 81 7.48 -1.11 -6.84
CA PHE A 81 6.56 -2.11 -6.32
C PHE A 81 6.26 -1.91 -4.82
N ALA A 82 7.31 -1.76 -3.99
CA ALA A 82 7.14 -1.57 -2.55
C ALA A 82 6.32 -0.31 -2.23
N GLN A 83 6.60 0.80 -2.92
CA GLN A 83 5.91 2.07 -2.67
C GLN A 83 4.44 2.03 -3.14
N ASP A 84 4.13 1.38 -4.26
CA ASP A 84 2.76 1.20 -4.75
C ASP A 84 1.92 0.41 -3.72
N LYS A 85 2.45 -0.72 -3.22
CA LYS A 85 1.82 -1.54 -2.19
C LYS A 85 1.58 -0.73 -0.90
N GLU A 86 2.62 -0.06 -0.40
CA GLU A 86 2.54 0.70 0.86
C GLU A 86 1.54 1.86 0.77
N ILE A 87 1.42 2.52 -0.40
CA ILE A 87 0.38 3.53 -0.64
C ILE A 87 -1.01 2.90 -0.54
N ALA A 88 -1.22 1.74 -1.17
CA ALA A 88 -2.51 1.06 -1.15
C ALA A 88 -2.90 0.63 0.28
N GLU A 89 -1.96 0.11 1.05
CA GLU A 89 -2.16 -0.28 2.44
C GLU A 89 -2.47 0.94 3.33
N MET A 90 -1.67 2.01 3.24
CA MET A 90 -1.91 3.23 4.00
C MET A 90 -3.28 3.86 3.71
N ARG A 91 -3.74 3.84 2.45
CA ARG A 91 -5.07 4.33 2.08
C ARG A 91 -6.18 3.53 2.73
N TYR A 92 -6.04 2.20 2.76
CA TYR A 92 -6.98 1.32 3.45
C TYR A 92 -6.99 1.60 4.95
N LEU A 93 -5.81 1.62 5.60
CA LEU A 93 -5.69 1.80 7.05
C LEU A 93 -6.19 3.17 7.53
N VAL A 94 -5.99 4.24 6.76
CA VAL A 94 -6.51 5.57 7.09
C VAL A 94 -8.03 5.52 7.25
N ASP A 95 -8.74 4.93 6.30
CA ASP A 95 -10.20 4.88 6.35
C ASP A 95 -10.69 3.85 7.37
N ASP A 96 -9.98 2.76 7.55
CA ASP A 96 -10.30 1.76 8.58
C ASP A 96 -10.21 2.34 9.99
N ILE A 97 -9.14 3.08 10.29
CA ILE A 97 -8.96 3.76 11.58
C ILE A 97 -10.01 4.85 11.79
N ASP A 98 -10.31 5.64 10.75
CA ASP A 98 -11.32 6.70 10.83
C ASP A 98 -12.73 6.11 11.07
N ALA A 99 -13.03 4.91 10.56
CA ALA A 99 -14.33 4.25 10.72
C ALA A 99 -14.45 3.40 11.99
N ARG A 100 -13.41 2.67 12.38
CA ARG A 100 -13.43 1.66 13.45
C ARG A 100 -12.60 2.02 14.67
N GLY A 101 -11.74 3.02 14.56
CA GLY A 101 -10.80 3.41 15.60
C GLY A 101 -9.48 2.66 15.55
N VAL A 102 -8.58 3.04 16.44
CA VAL A 102 -7.23 2.46 16.54
C VAL A 102 -7.29 1.07 17.15
N GLN A 103 -6.64 0.11 16.54
CA GLN A 103 -6.39 -1.22 17.10
C GLN A 103 -5.04 -1.18 17.82
N SER A 104 -5.03 -1.46 19.11
CA SER A 104 -3.81 -1.44 19.95
C SER A 104 -3.07 -2.77 19.99
N GLU A 105 -3.71 -3.84 19.54
CA GLU A 105 -3.15 -5.19 19.51
C GLU A 105 -3.34 -5.75 18.10
N LEU A 106 -2.29 -6.38 17.56
CA LEU A 106 -2.40 -7.20 16.36
C LEU A 106 -2.97 -8.57 16.78
N ASP A 107 -3.90 -9.10 15.99
CA ASP A 107 -4.41 -10.47 16.15
C ASP A 107 -3.35 -11.52 15.72
N GLU A 108 -2.09 -11.24 16.01
CA GLU A 108 -1.01 -12.17 15.79
C GLU A 108 -0.94 -13.15 16.96
N LYS A 109 -0.92 -14.45 16.67
CA LYS A 109 -0.55 -15.45 17.66
C LYS A 109 0.83 -15.09 18.21
N PRO A 110 1.05 -15.15 19.55
CA PRO A 110 2.35 -14.84 20.13
C PRO A 110 3.43 -15.62 19.38
N ASN A 111 4.45 -14.88 18.90
CA ASN A 111 5.62 -15.49 18.29
C ASN A 111 6.27 -16.39 19.34
N GLU A 112 6.02 -17.69 19.28
CA GLU A 112 6.83 -18.65 20.05
C GLU A 112 8.28 -18.50 19.58
N PRO A 113 9.25 -18.51 20.52
CA PRO A 113 10.65 -18.43 20.15
C PRO A 113 10.97 -19.56 19.16
N LYS A 114 11.33 -19.17 17.93
CA LYS A 114 11.64 -20.13 16.87
C LYS A 114 12.91 -20.88 17.23
N GLU A 115 12.93 -22.19 16.99
CA GLU A 115 14.14 -23.00 17.11
C GLU A 115 15.18 -22.55 16.09
N ILE A 116 16.46 -22.74 16.41
CA ILE A 116 17.55 -22.51 15.46
C ILE A 116 17.50 -23.62 14.42
N VAL A 117 17.18 -23.25 13.19
CA VAL A 117 17.10 -24.17 12.04
C VAL A 117 18.32 -24.05 11.15
N SER A 118 18.54 -25.01 10.26
CA SER A 118 19.59 -24.94 9.24
C SER A 118 19.32 -23.83 8.22
N LEU A 119 20.38 -23.36 7.54
CA LEU A 119 20.24 -22.39 6.46
C LEU A 119 19.32 -22.93 5.35
N GLU A 120 19.42 -24.21 5.02
CA GLU A 120 18.62 -24.88 4.01
C GLU A 120 17.13 -24.88 4.41
N GLU A 121 16.82 -25.18 5.66
CA GLU A 121 15.46 -25.13 6.21
C GLU A 121 14.92 -23.69 6.27
N ALA A 122 15.76 -22.72 6.68
CA ALA A 122 15.39 -21.30 6.69
C ALA A 122 15.10 -20.74 5.28
N LEU A 123 15.81 -21.24 4.26
CA LEU A 123 15.59 -20.86 2.86
C LEU A 123 14.41 -21.60 2.21
N SER A 124 14.08 -22.81 2.70
CA SER A 124 12.93 -23.60 2.20
C SER A 124 11.61 -23.18 2.83
N THR A 125 11.62 -22.66 4.04
CA THR A 125 10.44 -22.03 4.66
C THR A 125 10.24 -20.65 4.05
N ALA A 126 9.40 -20.58 3.01
CA ALA A 126 8.84 -19.30 2.57
C ALA A 126 8.30 -18.58 3.80
N ASN A 127 8.76 -17.34 4.01
CA ASN A 127 8.34 -16.54 5.15
C ASN A 127 6.88 -16.11 4.91
N VAL A 128 5.94 -16.99 5.25
CA VAL A 128 4.48 -16.80 5.08
C VAL A 128 3.96 -15.65 5.94
N ALA A 129 4.82 -15.03 6.75
CA ALA A 129 4.48 -13.92 7.62
C ALA A 129 4.14 -12.61 6.88
N ILE A 130 4.28 -12.58 5.55
CA ILE A 130 3.97 -11.38 4.76
C ILE A 130 3.00 -11.78 3.66
N LEU A 131 1.72 -11.42 3.83
CA LEU A 131 0.74 -11.40 2.75
C LEU A 131 1.10 -10.25 1.81
N ASP A 132 1.98 -10.53 0.87
CA ASP A 132 2.52 -9.54 -0.06
C ASP A 132 2.23 -9.94 -1.52
N PRO A 133 1.03 -9.58 -2.03
CA PRO A 133 0.68 -9.86 -3.42
C PRO A 133 1.59 -9.12 -4.39
N GLY A 134 2.38 -9.88 -5.15
CA GLY A 134 3.30 -9.34 -6.15
C GLY A 134 2.61 -8.99 -7.46
N PHE A 135 3.23 -8.14 -8.27
CA PHE A 135 2.76 -7.82 -9.61
C PHE A 135 2.73 -9.06 -10.51
N LEU A 136 1.60 -9.23 -11.18
CA LEU A 136 1.40 -10.26 -12.19
C LEU A 136 1.84 -9.74 -13.55
N LYS A 137 2.77 -10.43 -14.20
CA LYS A 137 3.26 -10.09 -15.53
C LYS A 137 2.31 -10.64 -16.60
N GLU A 138 2.23 -9.96 -17.74
CA GLU A 138 1.36 -10.35 -18.85
C GLU A 138 1.55 -11.82 -19.27
N ALA A 139 2.81 -12.30 -19.31
CA ALA A 139 3.11 -13.70 -19.64
C ALA A 139 2.60 -14.70 -18.60
N GLU A 140 2.58 -14.31 -17.30
CA GLU A 140 2.06 -15.12 -16.21
C GLU A 140 0.53 -15.20 -16.29
N ILE A 141 -0.12 -14.07 -16.57
CA ILE A 141 -1.58 -13.97 -16.76
C ILE A 141 -2.00 -14.81 -17.98
N ALA A 142 -1.34 -14.64 -19.12
CA ALA A 142 -1.66 -15.39 -20.34
C ALA A 142 -1.47 -16.91 -20.18
N LYS A 143 -0.51 -17.34 -19.36
CA LYS A 143 -0.30 -18.75 -19.04
C LYS A 143 -1.42 -19.31 -18.15
N ALA A 144 -1.85 -18.56 -17.15
CA ALA A 144 -2.87 -19.00 -16.19
C ALA A 144 -4.30 -18.85 -16.72
N LEU A 145 -4.56 -17.80 -17.51
CA LEU A 145 -5.86 -17.43 -18.07
C LEU A 145 -5.72 -17.24 -19.59
N PRO A 146 -5.75 -18.31 -20.39
CA PRO A 146 -5.53 -18.25 -21.83
C PRO A 146 -6.53 -17.35 -22.59
N ASP A 147 -7.77 -17.25 -22.09
CA ASP A 147 -8.83 -16.40 -22.66
C ASP A 147 -8.74 -14.94 -22.18
N GLY A 148 -7.74 -14.63 -21.36
CA GLY A 148 -7.50 -13.32 -20.77
C GLY A 148 -8.25 -13.08 -19.46
N PRO A 149 -7.89 -12.02 -18.73
CA PRO A 149 -8.54 -11.67 -17.48
C PRO A 149 -9.91 -11.02 -17.72
N VAL A 150 -10.89 -11.39 -16.90
CA VAL A 150 -12.22 -10.77 -16.84
C VAL A 150 -12.18 -9.55 -15.91
N CYS A 151 -11.59 -9.69 -14.73
CA CYS A 151 -11.41 -8.58 -13.80
C CYS A 151 -9.98 -8.52 -13.28
N SER A 152 -9.56 -7.33 -12.83
CA SER A 152 -8.22 -7.12 -12.25
C SER A 152 -8.26 -6.11 -11.10
N PHE A 153 -7.40 -6.32 -10.12
CA PHE A 153 -7.12 -5.37 -9.05
C PHE A 153 -5.64 -4.95 -9.11
N SER A 154 -5.41 -3.64 -9.00
CA SER A 154 -4.08 -3.03 -9.01
C SER A 154 -3.94 -2.08 -7.83
N TYR A 155 -2.72 -1.91 -7.30
CA TYR A 155 -2.47 -0.99 -6.17
C TYR A 155 -2.67 0.47 -6.54
N THR A 156 -2.23 0.86 -7.75
CA THR A 156 -2.45 2.20 -8.30
C THR A 156 -3.12 2.10 -9.68
N SER A 157 -3.60 3.22 -10.22
CA SER A 157 -4.28 3.24 -11.54
C SER A 157 -3.37 2.79 -12.69
N ASP A 158 -2.07 2.89 -12.52
CA ASP A 158 -1.05 2.69 -13.56
C ASP A 158 -0.13 1.49 -13.28
N SER A 159 -0.27 0.82 -12.12
CA SER A 159 0.53 -0.35 -11.79
C SER A 159 0.02 -1.62 -12.45
N ASP A 160 0.92 -2.59 -12.63
CA ASP A 160 0.54 -3.95 -13.00
C ASP A 160 -0.48 -4.51 -11.99
N PRO A 161 -1.37 -5.42 -12.40
CA PRO A 161 -2.32 -6.03 -11.47
C PRO A 161 -1.60 -6.97 -10.49
N VAL A 162 -2.16 -7.08 -9.28
CA VAL A 162 -1.72 -8.02 -8.25
C VAL A 162 -2.69 -9.18 -8.04
N PHE A 163 -3.92 -9.01 -8.54
CA PHE A 163 -4.94 -10.04 -8.58
C PHE A 163 -5.71 -9.94 -9.90
N VAL A 164 -5.97 -11.07 -10.54
CA VAL A 164 -6.81 -11.16 -11.74
C VAL A 164 -7.79 -12.31 -11.61
N THR A 165 -8.94 -12.19 -12.25
CA THR A 165 -9.90 -13.29 -12.39
C THR A 165 -10.16 -13.55 -13.86
N GLY A 166 -10.49 -14.77 -14.21
CA GLY A 166 -10.81 -15.14 -15.58
C GLY A 166 -11.29 -16.58 -15.70
N VAL A 167 -11.46 -17.03 -16.95
CA VAL A 167 -11.81 -18.41 -17.24
C VAL A 167 -10.51 -19.21 -17.38
N ALA A 168 -10.33 -20.19 -16.50
CA ALA A 168 -9.28 -21.18 -16.57
C ALA A 168 -9.84 -22.51 -17.15
N PRO A 169 -8.99 -23.47 -17.54
CA PRO A 169 -9.45 -24.77 -18.08
C PRO A 169 -10.41 -25.54 -17.16
N GLU A 170 -10.32 -25.32 -15.85
CA GLU A 170 -11.12 -26.01 -14.81
C GLU A 170 -12.32 -25.17 -14.32
N GLY A 171 -12.54 -23.97 -14.85
CA GLY A 171 -13.64 -23.07 -14.45
C GLY A 171 -13.18 -21.64 -14.22
N THR A 172 -13.98 -20.85 -13.52
CA THR A 172 -13.58 -19.49 -13.15
C THR A 172 -12.54 -19.53 -12.03
N ALA A 173 -11.40 -18.87 -12.26
CA ALA A 173 -10.30 -18.81 -11.31
C ALA A 173 -9.84 -17.38 -11.03
N GLY A 174 -9.38 -17.14 -9.82
CA GLY A 174 -8.57 -16.00 -9.45
C GLY A 174 -7.09 -16.38 -9.43
N ILE A 175 -6.22 -15.45 -9.77
CA ILE A 175 -4.76 -15.62 -9.70
C ILE A 175 -4.16 -14.49 -8.89
N VAL A 176 -3.37 -14.86 -7.89
CA VAL A 176 -2.56 -13.94 -7.08
C VAL A 176 -1.11 -14.45 -7.07
N LYS A 177 -0.15 -13.55 -6.91
CA LYS A 177 1.25 -13.92 -6.78
C LYS A 177 1.71 -13.69 -5.34
N LEU A 178 2.00 -14.77 -4.62
CA LEU A 178 2.45 -14.71 -3.22
C LEU A 178 3.87 -15.28 -3.12
N SER A 179 4.78 -14.56 -2.49
CA SER A 179 6.18 -14.97 -2.32
C SER A 179 6.89 -15.35 -3.64
N GLY A 180 6.44 -14.80 -4.76
CA GLY A 180 6.98 -15.09 -6.10
C GLY A 180 6.29 -16.22 -6.86
N ASP A 181 5.45 -17.02 -6.20
CA ASP A 181 4.69 -18.12 -6.78
C ASP A 181 3.27 -17.71 -7.17
N LEU A 182 2.77 -18.26 -8.29
CA LEU A 182 1.39 -18.05 -8.72
C LEU A 182 0.47 -19.01 -7.93
N VAL A 183 -0.50 -18.42 -7.25
CA VAL A 183 -1.53 -19.15 -6.49
C VAL A 183 -2.86 -19.00 -7.20
N GLY A 184 -3.48 -20.13 -7.54
CA GLY A 184 -4.83 -20.18 -8.08
C GLY A 184 -5.86 -20.13 -6.94
N VAL A 185 -6.94 -19.39 -7.14
CA VAL A 185 -8.07 -19.31 -6.20
C VAL A 185 -9.32 -19.76 -6.95
N ASP A 186 -10.04 -20.73 -6.41
CA ASP A 186 -11.29 -21.19 -6.99
C ASP A 186 -12.37 -20.10 -6.87
N MET A 187 -12.97 -19.75 -8.01
CA MET A 187 -13.99 -18.71 -8.12
C MET A 187 -15.31 -19.26 -8.68
N THR A 188 -15.47 -20.59 -8.72
CA THR A 188 -16.59 -21.26 -9.40
C THR A 188 -17.95 -20.85 -8.82
N ASP A 189 -18.02 -20.62 -7.52
CA ASP A 189 -19.24 -20.24 -6.81
C ASP A 189 -19.42 -18.72 -6.67
N THR A 190 -18.60 -17.90 -7.37
CA THR A 190 -18.63 -16.44 -7.25
C THR A 190 -19.54 -15.83 -8.33
N PRO A 191 -20.77 -15.39 -7.98
CA PRO A 191 -21.80 -15.12 -8.99
C PRO A 191 -21.66 -13.79 -9.73
N ASP A 192 -21.00 -12.78 -9.18
CA ASP A 192 -20.91 -11.44 -9.81
C ASP A 192 -19.59 -10.73 -9.50
N LEU A 193 -18.55 -11.11 -10.23
CA LEU A 193 -17.20 -10.54 -10.09
C LEU A 193 -17.19 -9.01 -10.24
N ALA A 194 -18.06 -8.45 -11.07
CA ALA A 194 -18.09 -7.02 -11.34
C ALA A 194 -18.56 -6.16 -10.17
N ARG A 195 -19.33 -6.76 -9.24
CA ARG A 195 -19.87 -6.07 -8.07
C ARG A 195 -19.07 -6.24 -6.79
N GLY A 196 -17.93 -6.92 -6.89
CA GLY A 196 -17.14 -7.36 -5.75
C GLY A 196 -17.59 -8.75 -5.29
N PHE A 197 -16.71 -9.40 -4.51
CA PHE A 197 -16.92 -10.78 -4.09
C PHE A 197 -16.14 -11.09 -2.83
N GLU A 198 -16.47 -12.19 -2.23
CA GLU A 198 -15.71 -12.86 -1.19
C GLU A 198 -15.62 -14.34 -1.54
N THR A 199 -14.42 -14.89 -1.56
CA THR A 199 -14.18 -16.30 -1.83
C THR A 199 -13.10 -16.84 -0.91
N THR A 200 -13.23 -18.13 -0.54
CA THR A 200 -12.27 -18.84 0.30
C THR A 200 -11.80 -20.07 -0.45
N SER A 201 -10.49 -20.22 -0.60
CA SER A 201 -9.84 -21.37 -1.23
C SER A 201 -8.54 -21.68 -0.51
N ASP A 202 -8.32 -22.96 -0.18
CA ASP A 202 -7.08 -23.49 0.39
C ASP A 202 -6.56 -22.72 1.63
N GLY A 203 -7.46 -22.27 2.52
CA GLY A 203 -7.09 -21.57 3.74
C GLY A 203 -6.80 -20.07 3.56
N MET A 204 -7.13 -19.51 2.39
CA MET A 204 -7.05 -18.08 2.09
C MET A 204 -8.42 -17.55 1.68
N THR A 205 -8.85 -16.47 2.29
CA THR A 205 -10.03 -15.69 1.88
C THR A 205 -9.58 -14.42 1.17
N ILE A 206 -10.14 -14.17 -0.01
CA ILE A 206 -9.97 -12.92 -0.76
C ILE A 206 -11.32 -12.25 -0.86
N LYS A 207 -11.35 -10.97 -0.47
CA LYS A 207 -12.53 -10.13 -0.58
C LYS A 207 -12.21 -8.89 -1.39
N ILE A 208 -13.05 -8.60 -2.39
CA ILE A 208 -13.03 -7.33 -3.15
C ILE A 208 -14.35 -6.62 -2.88
N GLN A 209 -14.27 -5.39 -2.40
CA GLN A 209 -15.44 -4.59 -2.07
C GLN A 209 -15.23 -3.11 -2.38
N SER A 210 -16.33 -2.34 -2.42
CA SER A 210 -16.25 -0.87 -2.46
C SER A 210 -15.68 -0.33 -1.12
N PRO A 211 -14.99 0.81 -1.13
CA PRO A 211 -14.54 1.48 0.08
C PRO A 211 -15.67 1.79 1.10
N SER A 212 -16.91 1.97 0.62
CA SER A 212 -18.08 2.17 1.47
C SER A 212 -18.70 0.87 1.99
N GLY A 213 -18.22 -0.29 1.55
CA GLY A 213 -18.79 -1.60 1.84
C GLY A 213 -20.00 -1.96 0.97
N ASP A 214 -20.41 -1.06 0.07
CA ASP A 214 -21.46 -1.32 -0.91
C ASP A 214 -20.96 -2.18 -2.07
N ALA A 215 -21.88 -2.65 -2.94
CA ALA A 215 -21.49 -3.32 -4.17
C ALA A 215 -20.78 -2.36 -5.14
N LEU A 216 -19.76 -2.86 -5.83
CA LEU A 216 -19.07 -2.15 -6.89
C LEU A 216 -19.99 -1.93 -8.12
N ASN A 217 -19.67 -0.93 -8.93
CA ASN A 217 -20.42 -0.67 -10.16
C ASN A 217 -19.96 -1.62 -11.27
N ALA A 218 -20.91 -2.36 -11.86
CA ALA A 218 -20.64 -3.30 -12.96
C ALA A 218 -20.39 -2.62 -14.33
N SER A 219 -19.89 -1.38 -14.35
CA SER A 219 -19.81 -0.56 -15.57
C SER A 219 -18.58 -0.82 -16.45
N GLY A 220 -17.68 -1.72 -16.04
CA GLY A 220 -16.38 -1.91 -16.71
C GLY A 220 -15.37 -0.77 -16.53
N ALA A 221 -15.78 0.36 -15.95
CA ALA A 221 -14.88 1.46 -15.63
C ALA A 221 -13.98 1.10 -14.43
N THR A 222 -12.75 1.61 -14.45
CA THR A 222 -11.85 1.51 -13.31
C THR A 222 -12.44 2.26 -12.11
N GLN A 223 -12.53 1.63 -10.96
CA GLN A 223 -13.09 2.19 -9.74
C GLN A 223 -12.22 1.84 -8.53
N GLU A 224 -12.28 2.67 -7.50
CA GLU A 224 -11.61 2.36 -6.24
C GLU A 224 -12.28 1.17 -5.55
N ALA A 225 -11.47 0.29 -5.02
CA ALA A 225 -11.90 -0.90 -4.29
C ALA A 225 -10.90 -1.25 -3.19
N ASP A 226 -11.39 -1.96 -2.18
CA ASP A 226 -10.56 -2.60 -1.18
C ASP A 226 -10.40 -4.08 -1.53
N MET A 227 -9.16 -4.54 -1.54
CA MET A 227 -8.81 -5.96 -1.54
C MET A 227 -8.36 -6.35 -0.15
N ILE A 228 -9.02 -7.32 0.44
CA ILE A 228 -8.71 -7.86 1.76
C ILE A 228 -8.32 -9.31 1.58
N LEU A 229 -7.18 -9.67 2.14
CA LEU A 229 -6.63 -11.03 2.14
C LEU A 229 -6.56 -11.50 3.59
N GLU A 230 -7.14 -12.67 3.86
CA GLU A 230 -7.13 -13.29 5.17
C GLU A 230 -6.66 -14.73 5.04
N LEU A 231 -5.74 -15.16 5.90
CA LEU A 231 -5.32 -16.54 6.00
C LEU A 231 -5.92 -17.18 7.26
N ASP A 232 -6.28 -18.44 7.18
CA ASP A 232 -6.72 -19.24 8.33
C ASP A 232 -5.67 -19.27 9.47
N ALA A 233 -4.40 -18.97 9.14
CA ALA A 233 -3.31 -18.82 10.09
C ALA A 233 -3.41 -17.53 10.95
N GLY A 234 -4.39 -16.66 10.69
CA GLY A 234 -4.64 -15.43 11.45
C GLY A 234 -3.95 -14.19 10.92
N LEU A 235 -3.39 -14.22 9.69
CA LEU A 235 -2.85 -13.03 9.02
C LEU A 235 -3.93 -12.39 8.17
N SER A 236 -4.06 -11.07 8.27
CA SER A 236 -4.95 -10.25 7.43
C SER A 236 -4.20 -9.04 6.91
N ALA A 237 -4.41 -8.72 5.63
CA ALA A 237 -3.88 -7.51 5.00
C ALA A 237 -4.96 -6.88 4.11
N GLY A 238 -5.08 -5.55 4.15
CA GLY A 238 -6.01 -4.79 3.33
C GLY A 238 -5.30 -3.75 2.48
N TYR A 239 -5.75 -3.61 1.24
CA TYR A 239 -5.18 -2.70 0.26
C TYR A 239 -6.28 -1.92 -0.44
N ARG A 240 -6.20 -0.60 -0.45
CA ARG A 240 -7.07 0.25 -1.26
C ARG A 240 -6.41 0.56 -2.59
N GLY A 241 -6.97 0.02 -3.64
CA GLY A 241 -6.47 0.14 -5.00
C GLY A 241 -7.59 0.39 -6.00
N PHE A 242 -7.40 -0.16 -7.19
CA PHE A 242 -8.28 0.04 -8.33
C PHE A 242 -8.73 -1.30 -8.90
N TYR A 243 -10.03 -1.46 -9.05
CA TYR A 243 -10.66 -2.64 -9.62
C TYR A 243 -11.33 -2.32 -10.95
N ARG A 244 -11.14 -3.18 -11.91
CA ARG A 244 -11.73 -3.06 -13.25
C ARG A 244 -12.11 -4.44 -13.77
N CYS A 245 -13.29 -4.54 -14.40
CA CYS A 245 -13.71 -5.70 -15.17
C CYS A 245 -13.83 -5.36 -16.65
N ALA A 246 -13.58 -6.34 -17.51
CA ALA A 246 -13.90 -6.22 -18.93
C ALA A 246 -15.41 -6.07 -19.10
N ALA A 247 -15.83 -5.19 -20.02
CA ALA A 247 -17.23 -4.94 -20.32
C ALA A 247 -17.82 -6.08 -21.18
#